data_a94ae1beab5c3fffef407911922ddd20
#
_entry.id   a94ae1beab5c3fffef407911922ddd20
#
_cell.length_a   1.000
_cell.length_b   1.000
_cell.length_c   1.000
_cell.angle_alpha   90.00
_cell.angle_beta   90.00
_cell.angle_gamma   90.00
#
_symmetry.space_group_name_H-M   'P 1'
#
loop_
_entity.id
_entity.type
_entity.pdbx_description
1 polymer ?
#
loop_
_entity_poly.entity_id
_entity_poly.type
_entity_poly.pdbx_seq_one_letter_code
_entity_poly.pdbx_strand_id
1 'polypeptide(L)'
;FLLQDVLSYGQWRFLAGVRGDAHFSLDNNYAFAWSPRFGITRMFGERVALFANAARTSAPNFGYLDENGKELTDSWRTDQMEFGFRVSPVDKVWFSASWFDIIQNNTPVAIDGYTNRYYSDGSKRAEGVELSLNGEITKNWSSYLSYTYTRTKNRTTGEVYPTIAPNALALWQKYRIDGGLLNGTVLGLGYRCKDSYYATFRGAKIADNYTIPSYSVFDFTVEIPLPESKWLKDATLRLAVYNIFDKKYVQSTRHAVQCTVGEPRTFEVGLKTTF
;
A
#
# COMPACT_ATOMS: atom_id res chain seq x y z
N PHE A 1 -12.28 -15.28 17.48
CA PHE A 1 -12.63 -14.21 18.42
C PHE A 1 -11.65 -13.05 18.33
N LEU A 2 -12.08 -11.84 18.72
CA LEU A 2 -11.25 -10.63 18.82
C LEU A 2 -11.55 -9.97 20.18
N LEU A 3 -10.49 -9.68 20.92
CA LEU A 3 -10.54 -8.80 22.08
C LEU A 3 -9.57 -7.64 21.86
N GLN A 4 -10.05 -6.42 22.05
CA GLN A 4 -9.22 -5.22 21.91
C GLN A 4 -9.71 -4.15 22.87
N ASP A 5 -8.74 -3.41 23.44
CA ASP A 5 -9.02 -2.24 24.25
C ASP A 5 -8.07 -1.09 23.91
N VAL A 6 -8.53 0.13 24.19
CA VAL A 6 -7.76 1.37 24.03
C VAL A 6 -7.86 2.17 25.32
N LEU A 7 -6.77 2.21 26.06
CA LEU A 7 -6.65 3.00 27.27
C LEU A 7 -6.07 4.39 26.95
N SER A 8 -6.75 5.45 27.40
CA SER A 8 -6.27 6.83 27.29
C SER A 8 -5.91 7.37 28.68
N TYR A 9 -4.69 7.87 28.84
CA TYR A 9 -4.22 8.49 30.07
C TYR A 9 -3.44 9.77 29.78
N GLY A 10 -4.04 10.91 30.05
CA GLY A 10 -3.47 12.21 29.69
C GLY A 10 -3.19 12.31 28.19
N GLN A 11 -1.93 12.53 27.85
CA GLN A 11 -1.47 12.62 26.45
C GLN A 11 -1.10 11.25 25.84
N TRP A 12 -1.26 10.17 26.58
CA TRP A 12 -0.93 8.82 26.13
C TRP A 12 -2.16 8.03 25.72
N ARG A 13 -2.01 7.22 24.70
CA ARG A 13 -2.98 6.22 24.27
C ARG A 13 -2.27 4.90 24.09
N PHE A 14 -2.82 3.85 24.68
CA PHE A 14 -2.31 2.50 24.63
C PHE A 14 -3.37 1.61 23.97
N LEU A 15 -2.98 0.88 22.96
CA LEU A 15 -3.81 -0.13 22.34
C LEU A 15 -3.24 -1.49 22.69
N ALA A 16 -4.09 -2.40 23.14
CA ALA A 16 -3.78 -3.82 23.28
C ALA A 16 -4.91 -4.63 22.66
N GLY A 17 -4.57 -5.65 21.89
CA GLY A 17 -5.57 -6.50 21.27
C GLY A 17 -5.00 -7.87 20.94
N VAL A 18 -5.89 -8.86 20.85
CA VAL A 18 -5.56 -10.20 20.44
C VAL A 18 -6.71 -10.79 19.63
N ARG A 19 -6.37 -11.39 18.50
CA ARG A 19 -7.29 -12.19 17.69
C ARG A 19 -6.88 -13.64 17.75
N GLY A 20 -7.84 -14.53 17.91
CA GLY A 20 -7.68 -15.96 17.83
C GLY A 20 -8.54 -16.50 16.69
N ASP A 21 -7.91 -17.20 15.74
CA ASP A 21 -8.53 -17.77 14.57
C ASP A 21 -8.39 -19.29 14.61
N ALA A 22 -9.50 -20.00 14.45
CA ALA A 22 -9.53 -21.46 14.24
C ALA A 22 -9.72 -21.73 12.74
N HIS A 23 -8.84 -22.49 12.17
CA HIS A 23 -8.85 -22.85 10.76
C HIS A 23 -9.02 -24.36 10.60
N PHE A 24 -9.83 -24.75 9.64
CA PHE A 24 -10.07 -26.14 9.28
C PHE A 24 -9.79 -26.29 7.78
N SER A 25 -9.07 -27.33 7.41
CA SER A 25 -8.88 -27.70 6.00
C SER A 25 -9.94 -28.69 5.53
N LEU A 26 -10.03 -28.89 4.22
CA LEU A 26 -10.91 -29.90 3.63
C LEU A 26 -10.49 -31.33 4.03
N ASP A 27 -9.22 -31.52 4.37
CA ASP A 27 -8.68 -32.84 4.84
C ASP A 27 -8.79 -33.02 6.37
N ASN A 28 -9.71 -32.26 7.01
CA ASN A 28 -9.95 -32.28 8.46
C ASN A 28 -8.73 -31.91 9.32
N ASN A 29 -7.72 -31.26 8.77
CA ASN A 29 -6.65 -30.68 9.57
C ASN A 29 -7.15 -29.45 10.29
N TYR A 30 -6.59 -29.19 11.47
CA TYR A 30 -6.92 -28.08 12.33
C TYR A 30 -5.67 -27.28 12.66
N ALA A 31 -5.78 -25.95 12.58
CA ALA A 31 -4.77 -25.02 13.06
C ALA A 31 -5.41 -23.89 13.84
N PHE A 32 -4.77 -23.49 14.92
CA PHE A 32 -5.16 -22.32 15.70
C PHE A 32 -4.06 -21.26 15.65
N ALA A 33 -4.44 -20.02 15.36
CA ALA A 33 -3.50 -18.91 15.21
C ALA A 33 -3.85 -17.75 16.14
N TRP A 34 -2.83 -17.24 16.85
CA TRP A 34 -2.92 -16.05 17.67
C TRP A 34 -2.28 -14.86 16.97
N SER A 35 -2.99 -13.75 16.95
CA SER A 35 -2.58 -12.50 16.31
C SER A 35 -2.66 -11.33 17.30
N PRO A 36 -1.68 -11.19 18.21
CA PRO A 36 -1.62 -10.08 19.15
C PRO A 36 -1.20 -8.78 18.44
N ARG A 37 -1.65 -7.63 18.98
CA ARG A 37 -1.21 -6.31 18.56
C ARG A 37 -1.11 -5.37 19.74
N PHE A 38 -0.12 -4.48 19.68
CA PHE A 38 0.12 -3.44 20.68
C PHE A 38 0.42 -2.13 19.98
N GLY A 39 -0.02 -1.05 20.57
CA GLY A 39 0.26 0.29 20.07
C GLY A 39 0.40 1.27 21.21
N ILE A 40 1.28 2.24 21.05
CA ILE A 40 1.44 3.37 21.94
C ILE A 40 1.48 4.64 21.11
N THR A 41 0.75 5.65 21.55
CA THR A 41 0.79 6.98 20.95
C THR A 41 0.92 8.00 22.05
N ARG A 42 1.84 8.96 21.88
CA ARG A 42 1.94 10.15 22.73
C ARG A 42 1.62 11.39 21.92
N MET A 43 0.67 12.17 22.40
CA MET A 43 0.33 13.48 21.87
C MET A 43 1.21 14.56 22.49
N PHE A 44 1.65 15.51 21.70
CA PHE A 44 2.32 16.73 22.12
C PHE A 44 1.46 17.92 21.67
N GLY A 45 0.57 18.35 22.54
CA GLY A 45 -0.52 19.23 22.19
C GLY A 45 -1.49 18.55 21.22
N GLU A 46 -2.14 19.33 20.35
CA GLU A 46 -3.14 18.86 19.40
C GLU A 46 -2.55 18.52 18.02
N ARG A 47 -1.30 18.91 17.78
CA ARG A 47 -0.71 18.92 16.43
C ARG A 47 0.38 17.90 16.18
N VAL A 48 0.96 17.32 17.22
CA VAL A 48 2.07 16.37 17.07
C VAL A 48 1.75 15.07 17.79
N ALA A 49 1.95 13.96 17.15
CA ALA A 49 1.86 12.63 17.74
C ALA A 49 3.10 11.81 17.40
N LEU A 50 3.68 11.13 18.38
CA LEU A 50 4.63 10.05 18.18
C LEU A 50 3.89 8.73 18.42
N PHE A 51 4.18 7.74 17.59
CA PHE A 51 3.56 6.42 17.73
C PHE A 51 4.55 5.29 17.50
N ALA A 52 4.28 4.16 18.13
CA ALA A 52 4.91 2.88 17.86
C ALA A 52 3.85 1.78 17.92
N ASN A 53 3.96 0.84 16.98
CA ASN A 53 3.05 -0.30 16.86
C ASN A 53 3.86 -1.59 16.72
N ALA A 54 3.33 -2.67 17.29
CA ALA A 54 3.82 -4.02 17.05
C ALA A 54 2.60 -4.95 16.86
N ALA A 55 2.64 -5.77 15.82
CA ALA A 55 1.56 -6.69 15.52
C ALA A 55 2.09 -8.01 14.99
N ARG A 56 1.38 -9.09 15.29
CA ARG A 56 1.55 -10.41 14.66
C ARG A 56 0.28 -10.80 13.94
N THR A 57 0.45 -11.37 12.74
CA THR A 57 -0.60 -12.04 12.00
C THR A 57 -0.12 -13.44 11.65
N SER A 58 -1.00 -14.42 11.80
CA SER A 58 -0.71 -15.81 11.46
C SER A 58 -1.87 -16.39 10.66
N ALA A 59 -1.55 -17.27 9.71
CA ALA A 59 -2.53 -18.08 9.00
C ALA A 59 -1.89 -19.44 8.63
N PRO A 60 -2.68 -20.53 8.54
CA PRO A 60 -2.16 -21.85 8.22
C PRO A 60 -1.66 -21.94 6.77
N ASN A 61 -0.74 -22.87 6.54
CA ASN A 61 -0.25 -23.23 5.21
C ASN A 61 -1.14 -24.30 4.53
N PHE A 62 -2.42 -24.31 4.82
CA PHE A 62 -3.34 -25.28 4.20
C PHE A 62 -3.36 -25.14 2.68
N GLY A 63 -3.53 -26.27 1.97
CA GLY A 63 -3.46 -26.35 0.52
C GLY A 63 -2.06 -26.51 -0.06
N TYR A 64 -1.00 -26.46 0.76
CA TYR A 64 0.35 -26.84 0.38
C TYR A 64 0.68 -28.23 0.88
N LEU A 65 1.30 -29.07 0.05
CA LEU A 65 1.61 -30.47 0.37
C LEU A 65 3.11 -30.63 0.63
N ASP A 66 3.48 -31.41 1.62
CA ASP A 66 4.87 -31.80 1.88
C ASP A 66 5.40 -32.81 0.83
N GLU A 67 6.63 -33.27 0.97
CA GLU A 67 7.26 -34.26 0.09
C GLU A 67 6.48 -35.58 0.00
N ASN A 68 5.77 -35.96 1.06
CA ASN A 68 4.96 -37.18 1.14
C ASN A 68 3.52 -37.00 0.66
N GLY A 69 3.15 -35.77 0.20
CA GLY A 69 1.81 -35.46 -0.23
C GLY A 69 0.83 -35.14 0.89
N LYS A 70 1.30 -34.98 2.13
CA LYS A 70 0.50 -34.56 3.27
C LYS A 70 0.41 -33.04 3.32
N GLU A 71 -0.76 -32.54 3.69
CA GLU A 71 -0.98 -31.10 3.84
C GLU A 71 -0.11 -30.50 4.96
N LEU A 72 0.50 -29.34 4.70
CA LEU A 72 1.23 -28.58 5.71
C LEU A 72 0.24 -28.01 6.74
N THR A 73 0.47 -28.33 8.01
CA THR A 73 -0.36 -27.86 9.13
C THR A 73 0.27 -26.67 9.87
N ASP A 74 1.53 -26.36 9.58
CA ASP A 74 2.21 -25.20 10.13
C ASP A 74 1.54 -23.91 9.69
N SER A 75 1.68 -22.87 10.50
CA SER A 75 1.19 -21.53 10.16
C SER A 75 2.36 -20.63 9.77
N TRP A 76 2.23 -19.91 8.65
CA TRP A 76 3.11 -18.78 8.40
C TRP A 76 2.76 -17.64 9.37
N ARG A 77 3.74 -16.84 9.69
CA ARG A 77 3.62 -15.78 10.67
C ARG A 77 4.28 -14.52 10.14
N THR A 78 3.58 -13.40 10.25
CA THR A 78 4.12 -12.08 9.96
C THR A 78 4.19 -11.27 11.25
N ASP A 79 5.39 -10.87 11.63
CA ASP A 79 5.67 -9.92 12.70
C ASP A 79 5.97 -8.56 12.08
N GLN A 80 5.26 -7.53 12.54
CA GLN A 80 5.43 -6.16 12.05
C GLN A 80 5.73 -5.23 13.23
N MET A 81 6.69 -4.34 13.02
CA MET A 81 6.97 -3.20 13.89
C MET A 81 6.92 -1.92 13.05
N GLU A 82 6.38 -0.89 13.63
CA GLU A 82 6.31 0.44 13.02
C GLU A 82 6.52 1.49 14.12
N PHE A 83 7.30 2.52 13.83
CA PHE A 83 7.34 3.72 14.64
C PHE A 83 7.42 4.96 13.76
N GLY A 84 6.85 6.04 14.23
CA GLY A 84 6.80 7.25 13.43
C GLY A 84 6.22 8.42 14.18
N PHE A 85 6.02 9.48 13.41
CA PHE A 85 5.34 10.65 13.91
C PHE A 85 4.30 11.15 12.91
N ARG A 86 3.34 11.89 13.44
CA ARG A 86 2.35 12.63 12.68
C ARG A 86 2.32 14.06 13.16
N VAL A 87 2.27 15.00 12.25
CA VAL A 87 2.19 16.43 12.56
C VAL A 87 1.14 17.12 11.70
N SER A 88 0.41 18.05 12.32
CA SER A 88 -0.50 18.98 11.64
C SER A 88 0.10 20.39 11.76
N PRO A 89 0.99 20.81 10.83
CA PRO A 89 1.69 22.10 10.95
C PRO A 89 0.74 23.29 10.88
N VAL A 90 -0.34 23.14 10.13
CA VAL A 90 -1.47 24.06 10.04
C VAL A 90 -2.76 23.26 10.02
N ASP A 91 -3.89 23.92 10.29
CA ASP A 91 -5.19 23.26 10.24
C ASP A 91 -5.42 22.65 8.85
N LYS A 92 -6.07 21.50 8.82
CA LYS A 92 -6.37 20.72 7.59
C LYS A 92 -5.16 20.17 6.83
N VAL A 93 -3.95 20.25 7.35
CA VAL A 93 -2.75 19.62 6.76
C VAL A 93 -2.20 18.57 7.71
N TRP A 94 -1.98 17.37 7.18
CA TRP A 94 -1.42 16.23 7.90
C TRP A 94 -0.18 15.73 7.18
N PHE A 95 0.91 15.66 7.90
CA PHE A 95 2.14 15.00 7.48
C PHE A 95 2.43 13.84 8.42
N SER A 96 2.83 12.70 7.88
CA SER A 96 3.33 11.58 8.65
C SER A 96 4.59 11.00 8.04
N ALA A 97 5.46 10.54 8.91
CA ALA A 97 6.62 9.73 8.54
C ALA A 97 6.72 8.54 9.49
N SER A 98 6.94 7.36 8.94
CA SER A 98 7.16 6.15 9.72
C SER A 98 8.25 5.29 9.12
N TRP A 99 8.92 4.55 9.98
CA TRP A 99 9.75 3.42 9.63
C TRP A 99 9.02 2.13 9.99
N PHE A 100 9.14 1.13 9.15
CA PHE A 100 8.54 -0.18 9.38
C PHE A 100 9.55 -1.32 9.17
N ASP A 101 9.33 -2.41 9.88
CA ASP A 101 10.02 -3.69 9.71
C ASP A 101 9.01 -4.83 9.77
N ILE A 102 8.95 -5.62 8.70
CA ILE A 102 8.01 -6.72 8.53
C ILE A 102 8.82 -7.99 8.28
N ILE A 103 8.64 -8.98 9.16
CA ILE A 103 9.30 -10.28 9.03
C ILE A 103 8.22 -11.34 8.86
N GLN A 104 8.28 -12.08 7.77
CA GLN A 104 7.40 -13.21 7.51
C GLN A 104 8.20 -14.50 7.59
N ASN A 105 7.77 -15.45 8.42
CA ASN A 105 8.40 -16.73 8.65
C ASN A 105 7.44 -17.89 8.32
N ASN A 106 7.99 -19.08 8.16
CA ASN A 106 7.25 -20.32 7.88
C ASN A 106 6.42 -20.23 6.59
N THR A 107 6.88 -19.47 5.60
CA THR A 107 6.20 -19.44 4.29
C THR A 107 6.51 -20.71 3.50
N PRO A 108 5.55 -21.23 2.71
CA PRO A 108 5.80 -22.39 1.87
C PRO A 108 6.90 -22.09 0.84
N VAL A 109 7.87 -22.99 0.79
CA VAL A 109 8.98 -22.97 -0.20
C VAL A 109 8.89 -24.25 -1.02
N ALA A 110 8.92 -24.12 -2.34
CA ALA A 110 8.87 -25.28 -3.23
C ALA A 110 10.11 -26.18 -3.03
N ILE A 111 9.89 -27.48 -3.06
CA ILE A 111 10.94 -28.50 -2.98
C ILE A 111 11.47 -28.75 -4.38
N ASP A 112 12.78 -28.60 -4.57
CA ASP A 112 13.44 -28.86 -5.87
C ASP A 112 13.23 -30.31 -6.30
N GLY A 113 12.91 -30.51 -7.58
CA GLY A 113 12.67 -31.82 -8.17
C GLY A 113 11.24 -32.36 -7.98
N TYR A 114 10.39 -31.67 -7.27
CA TYR A 114 8.99 -32.05 -7.05
C TYR A 114 8.01 -31.05 -7.62
N THR A 115 6.92 -31.54 -8.18
CA THR A 115 5.79 -30.71 -8.62
C THR A 115 4.80 -30.54 -7.47
N ASN A 116 4.50 -29.27 -7.10
CA ASN A 116 3.53 -28.95 -6.03
C ASN A 116 3.84 -29.57 -4.66
N ARG A 117 5.13 -29.62 -4.29
CA ARG A 117 5.60 -30.00 -2.97
C ARG A 117 6.35 -28.86 -2.30
N TYR A 118 6.16 -28.71 -1.01
CA TYR A 118 6.62 -27.53 -0.24
C TYR A 118 7.08 -27.95 1.15
N TYR A 119 7.97 -27.14 1.74
CA TYR A 119 8.29 -27.14 3.17
C TYR A 119 8.04 -25.74 3.76
N SER A 120 7.78 -25.68 5.06
CA SER A 120 7.44 -24.44 5.78
C SER A 120 8.67 -23.84 6.46
N ASP A 121 9.63 -23.30 5.71
CA ASP A 121 10.85 -22.70 6.26
C ASP A 121 11.24 -21.38 5.58
N GLY A 122 10.38 -20.87 4.71
CA GLY A 122 10.63 -19.62 4.04
C GLY A 122 10.61 -18.44 5.01
N SER A 123 11.64 -17.58 4.96
CA SER A 123 11.71 -16.38 5.75
C SER A 123 12.04 -15.18 4.88
N LYS A 124 11.23 -14.10 5.02
CA LYS A 124 11.31 -12.87 4.22
C LYS A 124 11.28 -11.67 5.16
N ARG A 125 11.97 -10.61 4.79
CA ARG A 125 11.92 -9.33 5.49
C ARG A 125 11.68 -8.20 4.51
N ALA A 126 10.80 -7.27 4.91
CA ALA A 126 10.63 -5.98 4.25
C ALA A 126 10.82 -4.89 5.31
N GLU A 127 11.73 -3.97 5.07
CA GLU A 127 11.96 -2.81 5.94
C GLU A 127 11.96 -1.54 5.10
N GLY A 128 11.54 -0.43 5.67
CA GLY A 128 11.47 0.79 4.88
C GLY A 128 10.94 2.00 5.63
N VAL A 129 10.67 3.04 4.83
CA VAL A 129 10.15 4.31 5.30
C VAL A 129 8.94 4.69 4.47
N GLU A 130 7.91 5.19 5.14
CA GLU A 130 6.72 5.77 4.50
C GLU A 130 6.59 7.24 4.88
N LEU A 131 6.32 8.08 3.87
CA LEU A 131 6.01 9.48 4.05
C LEU A 131 4.64 9.76 3.42
N SER A 132 3.80 10.51 4.11
CA SER A 132 2.55 10.98 3.55
C SER A 132 2.28 12.44 3.93
N LEU A 133 1.74 13.18 2.99
CA LEU A 133 1.21 14.53 3.18
C LEU A 133 -0.18 14.57 2.57
N ASN A 134 -1.13 15.10 3.31
CA ASN A 134 -2.49 15.29 2.83
C ASN A 134 -3.07 16.55 3.45
N GLY A 135 -3.67 17.41 2.64
CA GLY A 135 -4.42 18.54 3.14
C GLY A 135 -4.47 19.76 2.25
N GLU A 136 -5.13 20.79 2.77
CA GLU A 136 -5.25 22.12 2.18
C GLU A 136 -4.06 22.99 2.62
N ILE A 137 -3.02 23.09 1.78
CA ILE A 137 -1.81 23.86 2.07
C ILE A 137 -2.14 25.36 2.16
N THR A 138 -3.02 25.81 1.28
CA THR A 138 -3.66 27.12 1.32
C THR A 138 -5.15 26.96 1.01
N LYS A 139 -5.95 28.03 1.11
CA LYS A 139 -7.37 28.02 0.72
C LYS A 139 -7.62 27.56 -0.73
N ASN A 140 -6.60 27.68 -1.58
CA ASN A 140 -6.69 27.38 -3.00
C ASN A 140 -5.88 26.16 -3.43
N TRP A 141 -4.95 25.71 -2.61
CA TRP A 141 -4.03 24.65 -2.96
C TRP A 141 -4.13 23.48 -2.00
N SER A 142 -4.48 22.30 -2.52
CA SER A 142 -4.48 21.02 -1.80
C SER A 142 -3.42 20.09 -2.37
N SER A 143 -2.77 19.36 -1.50
CA SER A 143 -1.72 18.40 -1.85
C SER A 143 -1.99 17.05 -1.23
N TYR A 144 -1.76 16.01 -2.01
CA TYR A 144 -1.62 14.64 -1.54
C TYR A 144 -0.29 14.10 -2.03
N LEU A 145 0.52 13.56 -1.11
CA LEU A 145 1.77 12.88 -1.42
C LEU A 145 1.82 11.59 -0.63
N SER A 146 2.24 10.52 -1.30
CA SER A 146 2.60 9.24 -0.69
C SER A 146 3.91 8.79 -1.28
N TYR A 147 4.89 8.54 -0.43
CA TYR A 147 6.19 7.99 -0.81
C TYR A 147 6.52 6.81 0.08
N THR A 148 7.00 5.74 -0.54
CA THR A 148 7.46 4.54 0.17
C THR A 148 8.83 4.14 -0.37
N TYR A 149 9.79 3.98 0.54
CA TYR A 149 11.02 3.26 0.29
C TYR A 149 10.93 1.89 0.96
N THR A 150 11.18 0.81 0.21
CA THR A 150 11.11 -0.56 0.72
C THR A 150 12.35 -1.35 0.29
N ARG A 151 13.03 -1.91 1.26
CA ARG A 151 14.08 -2.89 1.03
C ARG A 151 13.58 -4.27 1.43
N THR A 152 13.70 -5.23 0.52
CA THR A 152 13.24 -6.60 0.76
C THR A 152 14.39 -7.58 0.64
N LYS A 153 14.34 -8.64 1.42
CA LYS A 153 15.27 -9.77 1.29
C LYS A 153 14.66 -11.09 1.72
N ASN A 154 15.11 -12.16 1.09
CA ASN A 154 15.03 -13.50 1.63
C ASN A 154 16.03 -13.61 2.78
N ARG A 155 15.59 -13.95 3.99
CA ARG A 155 16.47 -14.03 5.17
C ARG A 155 17.35 -15.28 5.18
N THR A 156 16.94 -16.32 4.47
CA THR A 156 17.69 -17.56 4.35
C THR A 156 18.85 -17.42 3.36
N THR A 157 18.61 -16.82 2.18
CA THR A 157 19.61 -16.66 1.12
C THR A 157 20.33 -15.31 1.13
N GLY A 158 19.75 -14.30 1.81
CA GLY A 158 20.26 -12.93 1.80
C GLY A 158 19.92 -12.11 0.54
N GLU A 159 19.32 -12.73 -0.45
CA GLU A 159 19.02 -12.13 -1.74
C GLU A 159 17.81 -11.18 -1.68
N VAL A 160 17.75 -10.23 -2.62
CA VAL A 160 16.61 -9.32 -2.74
C VAL A 160 15.35 -10.12 -3.10
N TYR A 161 14.27 -9.91 -2.35
CA TYR A 161 13.01 -10.53 -2.68
C TYR A 161 12.37 -9.82 -3.89
N PRO A 162 12.00 -10.56 -4.94
CA PRO A 162 11.50 -9.97 -6.19
C PRO A 162 10.10 -9.35 -6.05
N THR A 163 9.65 -8.67 -7.11
CA THR A 163 8.32 -8.08 -7.31
C THR A 163 7.98 -6.83 -6.51
N ILE A 164 8.92 -6.29 -5.74
CA ILE A 164 8.74 -5.06 -4.97
C ILE A 164 9.75 -4.01 -5.45
N ALA A 165 9.24 -2.88 -5.94
CA ALA A 165 10.09 -1.75 -6.31
C ALA A 165 10.64 -1.06 -5.06
N PRO A 166 11.93 -0.68 -5.04
CA PRO A 166 12.54 0.00 -3.89
C PRO A 166 11.85 1.34 -3.57
N ASN A 167 11.56 2.15 -4.58
CA ASN A 167 10.91 3.44 -4.41
C ASN A 167 9.58 3.49 -5.17
N ALA A 168 8.56 4.03 -4.54
CA ALA A 168 7.29 4.36 -5.14
C ALA A 168 6.81 5.71 -4.63
N LEU A 169 6.38 6.58 -5.54
CA LEU A 169 5.86 7.91 -5.23
C LEU A 169 4.56 8.14 -5.98
N ALA A 170 3.58 8.69 -5.27
CA ALA A 170 2.36 9.25 -5.83
C ALA A 170 2.17 10.67 -5.29
N LEU A 171 1.98 11.61 -6.19
CA LEU A 171 1.75 13.01 -5.89
C LEU A 171 0.50 13.46 -6.64
N TRP A 172 -0.41 14.14 -5.94
CA TRP A 172 -1.59 14.75 -6.51
C TRP A 172 -1.72 16.18 -5.98
N GLN A 173 -1.77 17.15 -6.89
CA GLN A 173 -1.91 18.57 -6.57
C GLN A 173 -3.23 19.06 -7.13
N LYS A 174 -3.97 19.86 -6.36
CA LYS A 174 -5.16 20.56 -6.80
C LYS A 174 -5.01 22.04 -6.52
N TYR A 175 -5.31 22.86 -7.50
CA TYR A 175 -5.31 24.29 -7.36
C TYR A 175 -6.65 24.88 -7.85
N ARG A 176 -7.33 25.62 -6.97
CA ARG A 176 -8.56 26.34 -7.29
C ARG A 176 -8.21 27.74 -7.72
N ILE A 177 -8.74 28.15 -8.86
CA ILE A 177 -8.60 29.52 -9.37
C ILE A 177 -9.65 30.40 -8.70
N ASP A 178 -9.21 31.48 -8.05
CA ASP A 178 -10.09 32.49 -7.47
C ASP A 178 -10.12 33.73 -8.37
N GLY A 179 -11.30 34.08 -8.87
CA GLY A 179 -11.56 35.28 -9.64
C GLY A 179 -11.40 35.17 -11.16
N GLY A 180 -11.86 36.19 -11.87
CA GLY A 180 -11.87 36.22 -13.33
C GLY A 180 -12.85 35.23 -13.97
N LEU A 181 -12.66 34.98 -15.26
CA LEU A 181 -13.52 34.10 -16.07
C LEU A 181 -13.46 32.62 -15.65
N LEU A 182 -12.38 32.22 -14.98
CA LEU A 182 -12.15 30.84 -14.53
C LEU A 182 -12.40 30.66 -13.03
N ASN A 183 -13.09 31.61 -12.41
CA ASN A 183 -13.37 31.55 -10.97
C ASN A 183 -14.04 30.22 -10.57
N GLY A 184 -13.50 29.57 -9.54
CA GLY A 184 -13.96 28.28 -9.05
C GLY A 184 -13.44 27.05 -9.82
N THR A 185 -12.75 27.25 -10.97
CA THR A 185 -12.13 26.15 -11.72
C THR A 185 -11.03 25.52 -10.89
N VAL A 186 -11.00 24.17 -10.83
CA VAL A 186 -9.98 23.40 -10.13
C VAL A 186 -9.10 22.68 -11.15
N LEU A 187 -7.82 22.96 -11.10
CA LEU A 187 -6.78 22.24 -11.87
C LEU A 187 -6.20 21.13 -10.98
N GLY A 188 -6.07 19.92 -11.54
CA GLY A 188 -5.45 18.79 -10.88
C GLY A 188 -4.25 18.28 -11.67
N LEU A 189 -3.12 18.06 -11.00
CA LEU A 189 -1.92 17.45 -11.57
C LEU A 189 -1.53 16.23 -10.76
N GLY A 190 -1.49 15.06 -11.42
CA GLY A 190 -1.04 13.80 -10.87
C GLY A 190 0.35 13.43 -11.38
N TYR A 191 1.18 12.89 -10.50
CA TYR A 191 2.45 12.28 -10.83
C TYR A 191 2.61 10.98 -10.07
N ARG A 192 2.94 9.90 -10.78
CA ARG A 192 3.22 8.58 -10.19
C ARG A 192 4.51 8.04 -10.78
N CYS A 193 5.40 7.59 -9.93
CA CYS A 193 6.60 6.89 -10.38
C CYS A 193 6.89 5.67 -9.51
N LYS A 194 7.59 4.73 -10.09
CA LYS A 194 8.05 3.52 -9.45
C LYS A 194 9.40 3.13 -10.02
N ASP A 195 10.32 2.70 -9.15
CA ASP A 195 11.62 2.20 -9.57
C ASP A 195 11.51 0.89 -10.34
N SER A 196 12.60 0.54 -11.02
CA SER A 196 12.77 -0.81 -11.57
C SER A 196 12.89 -1.85 -10.45
N TYR A 197 12.43 -3.04 -10.72
CA TYR A 197 12.51 -4.17 -9.80
C TYR A 197 12.58 -5.50 -10.55
N TYR A 198 12.97 -6.55 -9.83
CA TYR A 198 13.08 -7.89 -10.41
C TYR A 198 11.76 -8.65 -10.31
N ALA A 199 11.46 -9.43 -11.34
CA ALA A 199 10.42 -10.43 -11.35
C ALA A 199 11.01 -11.79 -11.69
N THR A 200 10.67 -12.83 -10.94
CA THR A 200 11.14 -14.20 -11.18
C THR A 200 10.10 -15.03 -11.92
N PHE A 201 10.53 -15.98 -12.70
CA PHE A 201 9.67 -17.09 -13.12
C PHE A 201 9.36 -17.98 -11.92
N ARG A 202 8.17 -18.55 -11.85
CA ARG A 202 7.79 -19.50 -10.81
C ARG A 202 8.75 -20.69 -10.82
N GLY A 203 9.50 -20.90 -9.73
CA GLY A 203 10.47 -21.99 -9.61
C GLY A 203 11.83 -21.73 -10.31
N ALA A 204 12.04 -20.55 -10.90
CA ALA A 204 13.33 -20.20 -11.48
C ALA A 204 14.31 -19.71 -10.42
N LYS A 205 15.60 -19.98 -10.64
CA LYS A 205 16.70 -19.39 -9.84
C LYS A 205 16.75 -17.89 -10.10
N ILE A 206 17.29 -17.13 -9.14
CA ILE A 206 17.42 -15.66 -9.24
C ILE A 206 18.24 -15.21 -10.46
N ALA A 207 19.15 -16.04 -10.95
CA ALA A 207 19.91 -15.79 -12.19
C ALA A 207 19.03 -15.55 -13.44
N ASP A 208 17.76 -16.03 -13.43
CA ASP A 208 16.82 -15.88 -14.53
C ASP A 208 15.84 -14.72 -14.30
N ASN A 209 16.21 -13.74 -13.51
CA ASN A 209 15.38 -12.59 -13.18
C ASN A 209 15.15 -11.71 -14.41
N TYR A 210 13.90 -11.32 -14.58
CA TYR A 210 13.49 -10.31 -15.53
C TYR A 210 13.36 -8.96 -14.83
N THR A 211 14.04 -7.92 -15.35
CA THR A 211 13.92 -6.57 -14.81
C THR A 211 12.67 -5.88 -15.36
N ILE A 212 11.76 -5.51 -14.48
CA ILE A 212 10.64 -4.63 -14.79
C ILE A 212 11.17 -3.20 -14.78
N PRO A 213 11.09 -2.46 -15.89
CA PRO A 213 11.60 -1.10 -15.99
C PRO A 213 10.87 -0.14 -15.05
N SER A 214 11.57 0.89 -14.60
CA SER A 214 10.96 2.04 -13.90
C SER A 214 9.99 2.80 -14.80
N TYR A 215 9.05 3.49 -14.20
CA TYR A 215 8.15 4.36 -14.94
C TYR A 215 7.83 5.65 -14.21
N SER A 216 7.45 6.66 -14.98
CA SER A 216 6.86 7.91 -14.51
C SER A 216 5.64 8.21 -15.38
N VAL A 217 4.51 8.53 -14.75
CA VAL A 217 3.23 8.81 -15.41
C VAL A 217 2.66 10.11 -14.85
N PHE A 218 2.14 10.93 -15.75
CA PHE A 218 1.50 12.21 -15.42
C PHE A 218 0.03 12.18 -15.82
N ASP A 219 -0.81 12.73 -14.96
CA ASP A 219 -2.25 12.86 -15.15
C ASP A 219 -2.64 14.33 -14.98
N PHE A 220 -3.65 14.80 -15.72
CA PHE A 220 -4.15 16.17 -15.61
C PHE A 220 -5.67 16.17 -15.59
N THR A 221 -6.25 17.00 -14.72
CA THR A 221 -7.70 17.18 -14.65
C THR A 221 -8.06 18.65 -14.57
N VAL A 222 -9.23 18.99 -15.10
CA VAL A 222 -9.87 20.29 -14.95
C VAL A 222 -11.31 20.08 -14.53
N GLU A 223 -11.72 20.74 -13.46
CA GLU A 223 -13.11 20.76 -12.99
C GLU A 223 -13.61 22.21 -13.13
N ILE A 224 -14.60 22.43 -13.98
CA ILE A 224 -15.13 23.75 -14.33
C ILE A 224 -16.54 23.86 -13.76
N PRO A 225 -16.80 24.78 -12.81
CA PRO A 225 -18.16 25.04 -12.37
C PRO A 225 -18.96 25.66 -13.54
N LEU A 226 -20.13 25.11 -13.81
CA LEU A 226 -21.01 25.62 -14.85
C LEU A 226 -21.99 26.65 -14.25
N PRO A 227 -22.42 27.63 -15.05
CA PRO A 227 -23.44 28.55 -14.59
C PRO A 227 -24.73 27.82 -14.18
N GLU A 228 -25.32 28.28 -13.09
CA GLU A 228 -26.60 27.75 -12.65
C GLU A 228 -27.68 27.97 -13.71
N SER A 229 -28.52 26.97 -13.89
CA SER A 229 -29.67 27.04 -14.77
C SER A 229 -30.86 26.34 -14.12
N LYS A 230 -32.05 26.48 -14.71
CA LYS A 230 -33.27 25.81 -14.24
C LYS A 230 -33.10 24.29 -14.10
N TRP A 231 -32.21 23.68 -14.90
CA TRP A 231 -32.01 22.23 -15.02
C TRP A 231 -30.68 21.74 -14.42
N LEU A 232 -29.73 22.66 -14.15
CA LEU A 232 -28.40 22.33 -13.67
C LEU A 232 -28.13 23.19 -12.44
N LYS A 233 -28.17 22.54 -11.27
CA LYS A 233 -27.78 23.17 -9.99
C LYS A 233 -26.43 22.59 -9.58
N ASP A 234 -25.53 23.43 -9.09
CA ASP A 234 -24.19 23.03 -8.66
C ASP A 234 -23.47 22.16 -9.71
N ALA A 235 -23.65 22.45 -10.99
CA ALA A 235 -23.13 21.63 -12.06
C ALA A 235 -21.64 21.88 -12.25
N THR A 236 -20.87 20.79 -12.41
CA THR A 236 -19.41 20.82 -12.65
C THR A 236 -19.08 19.92 -13.82
N LEU A 237 -18.42 20.49 -14.84
CA LEU A 237 -17.83 19.75 -15.95
C LEU A 237 -16.44 19.30 -15.54
N ARG A 238 -16.17 18.00 -15.59
CA ARG A 238 -14.86 17.42 -15.35
C ARG A 238 -14.26 16.91 -16.65
N LEU A 239 -13.06 17.35 -16.95
CA LEU A 239 -12.22 16.85 -18.04
C LEU A 239 -10.97 16.25 -17.42
N ALA A 240 -10.58 15.07 -17.86
CA ALA A 240 -9.36 14.41 -17.39
C ALA A 240 -8.58 13.77 -18.53
N VAL A 241 -7.27 13.83 -18.43
CA VAL A 241 -6.33 13.08 -19.27
C VAL A 241 -5.41 12.31 -18.36
N TYR A 242 -5.50 11.01 -18.37
CA TYR A 242 -4.61 10.11 -17.65
C TYR A 242 -3.49 9.65 -18.57
N ASN A 243 -2.29 9.47 -18.00
CA ASN A 243 -1.09 9.10 -18.75
C ASN A 243 -0.86 10.02 -19.96
N ILE A 244 -0.70 11.32 -19.70
CA ILE A 244 -0.64 12.39 -20.73
C ILE A 244 0.35 12.06 -21.85
N PHE A 245 1.50 11.46 -21.50
CA PHE A 245 2.58 11.16 -22.47
C PHE A 245 2.45 9.78 -23.12
N ASP A 246 1.33 9.07 -22.90
CA ASP A 246 1.09 7.73 -23.42
C ASP A 246 2.23 6.73 -23.12
N LYS A 247 2.76 6.83 -21.91
CA LYS A 247 3.85 5.96 -21.47
C LYS A 247 3.38 4.52 -21.42
N LYS A 248 4.05 3.63 -22.12
CA LYS A 248 3.87 2.18 -21.97
C LYS A 248 4.68 1.70 -20.78
N TYR A 249 4.03 1.04 -19.83
CA TYR A 249 4.67 0.58 -18.61
C TYR A 249 4.01 -0.68 -18.05
N VAL A 250 4.71 -1.38 -17.18
CA VAL A 250 4.18 -2.49 -16.39
C VAL A 250 3.80 -1.94 -15.01
N GLN A 251 2.53 -1.98 -14.69
CA GLN A 251 2.01 -1.46 -13.43
C GLN A 251 2.36 -2.36 -12.25
N SER A 252 2.20 -3.66 -12.44
CA SER A 252 2.51 -4.69 -11.45
C SER A 252 2.84 -6.01 -12.12
N THR A 253 3.54 -6.87 -11.39
CA THR A 253 3.76 -8.25 -11.81
C THR A 253 3.64 -9.19 -10.62
N ARG A 254 3.05 -10.34 -10.84
CA ARG A 254 3.04 -11.44 -9.90
C ARG A 254 4.21 -12.40 -10.16
N HIS A 255 4.51 -12.60 -11.44
CA HIS A 255 5.62 -13.41 -11.93
C HIS A 255 6.10 -12.80 -13.25
N ALA A 256 7.28 -13.15 -13.75
CA ALA A 256 7.83 -12.62 -14.99
C ALA A 256 6.91 -12.80 -16.22
N VAL A 257 6.04 -13.80 -16.21
CA VAL A 257 5.06 -14.08 -17.29
C VAL A 257 3.65 -13.55 -17.00
N GLN A 258 3.39 -12.97 -15.85
CA GLN A 258 2.07 -12.48 -15.47
C GLN A 258 2.16 -11.03 -15.02
N CYS A 259 2.20 -10.15 -16.01
CA CYS A 259 2.30 -8.71 -15.82
C CYS A 259 0.96 -8.02 -16.11
N THR A 260 0.61 -7.03 -15.30
CA THR A 260 -0.47 -6.08 -15.58
C THR A 260 0.16 -4.89 -16.26
N VAL A 261 -0.22 -4.63 -17.51
CA VAL A 261 0.19 -3.42 -18.22
C VAL A 261 -0.53 -2.20 -17.65
N GLY A 262 0.15 -1.06 -17.65
CA GLY A 262 -0.46 0.21 -17.28
C GLY A 262 -1.43 0.68 -18.36
N GLU A 263 -2.41 1.47 -17.92
CA GLU A 263 -3.39 2.06 -18.84
C GLU A 263 -2.72 3.02 -19.84
N PRO A 264 -3.13 2.98 -21.11
CA PRO A 264 -2.68 3.95 -22.11
C PRO A 264 -3.22 5.34 -21.78
N ARG A 265 -2.86 6.35 -22.58
CA ARG A 265 -3.48 7.67 -22.45
C ARG A 265 -4.99 7.54 -22.62
N THR A 266 -5.70 8.00 -21.60
CA THR A 266 -7.15 7.91 -21.51
C THR A 266 -7.74 9.30 -21.30
N PHE A 267 -8.80 9.60 -22.03
CA PHE A 267 -9.57 10.84 -21.87
C PHE A 267 -10.90 10.52 -21.18
N GLU A 268 -11.27 11.33 -20.22
CA GLU A 268 -12.54 11.22 -19.51
C GLU A 268 -13.27 12.56 -19.51
N VAL A 269 -14.57 12.52 -19.78
CA VAL A 269 -15.46 13.68 -19.66
C VAL A 269 -16.59 13.28 -18.71
N GLY A 270 -16.79 14.06 -17.66
CA GLY A 270 -17.82 13.83 -16.66
C GLY A 270 -18.63 15.08 -16.39
N LEU A 271 -19.91 14.93 -16.16
CA LEU A 271 -20.79 15.99 -15.67
C LEU A 271 -21.37 15.56 -14.32
N LYS A 272 -21.13 16.37 -13.29
CA LYS A 272 -21.70 16.23 -11.96
C LYS A 272 -22.74 17.33 -11.78
N THR A 273 -23.92 16.99 -11.31
CA THR A 273 -24.99 17.96 -11.01
C THR A 273 -25.84 17.46 -9.84
N THR A 274 -26.47 18.37 -9.12
CA THR A 274 -27.48 18.10 -8.09
C THR A 274 -28.86 18.39 -8.68
N PHE A 275 -29.81 17.49 -8.47
CA PHE A 275 -31.18 17.63 -8.92
C PHE A 275 -32.09 18.07 -7.79
#